data_66cf9bc8d97f084e1ecf915c34fe942b
#
_entry.id   66cf9bc8d97f084e1ecf915c34fe942b
#
_cell.length_a   1.000
_cell.length_b   1.000
_cell.length_c   1.000
_cell.angle_alpha   90.00
_cell.angle_beta   90.00
_cell.angle_gamma   90.00
#
_symmetry.space_group_name_H-M   'P 1'
#
loop_
_entity.id
_entity.type
_entity.pdbx_description
1 polymer ?
#
loop_
_entity_poly.entity_id
_entity_poly.type
_entity_poly.pdbx_seq_one_letter_code
_entity_poly.pdbx_strand_id
1 'polypeptide(L)'
;PRDFHNVVIERSFDWQGVAKPAIAMGETVIYEAHARGLTRGNAALPDELKGTYAALAHPSTIEHLKKIGITAIELLPVQLFISEPRLVNMGLINYWGYNTINFFTPHQRYATAAAIAAGPDAIVAEFKTMVRELHRNGIEVILDVVYNHTAEGGNRGLTHSFRGIDNASYYRVDELGNYHDTTGCGNSLNFANPRVVELVLDSLRYWIEEMQIDGFRFDLATTLARDENNQYDPNHPLLRGMIQDPIISKAKLIAEPWDVGLGGWQTGNFPDEFSEWNDRYRDSVRRFWLSDIANHRNSGHYGNGVADLATRLAGSKDIVHGAAGTVGTVNFITAHDGFNLHDLVSYNVKHNNMNGESNRDGTSNNYSYNFGAEGLPADETILAERHKMMRNLLATLLFSSGVPMVVAGDERAKTQQGNNNAYCQDNVLSWVNWELSDFQRNLEETFSYLTQMRAENPSLRPIDFGNFEKSEVGTDLIRWYNQTGGLMTDEDWNSTETRIIQRLNEHLDQDGNQNLTLLVINGSEDSTEVTLPVWETVQGYELLWNSAEELPKPGSLELNPGDNVAISECSVALFRATGK
;
A
#
# COMPACT_ATOMS: atom_id res chain seq x y z
N PRO A 1 15.88 -15.40 -30.40
CA PRO A 1 15.92 -13.96 -30.31
C PRO A 1 14.48 -13.45 -30.31
N ARG A 2 14.11 -12.57 -29.36
CA ARG A 2 12.85 -11.85 -29.47
C ARG A 2 13.15 -10.64 -30.34
N ASP A 3 12.49 -10.56 -31.50
CA ASP A 3 12.59 -9.37 -32.35
C ASP A 3 11.69 -8.30 -31.73
N PHE A 4 12.27 -7.23 -31.20
CA PHE A 4 11.54 -6.05 -30.80
C PHE A 4 11.44 -5.13 -32.00
N HIS A 5 10.20 -4.73 -32.33
CA HIS A 5 9.94 -3.79 -33.39
C HIS A 5 9.49 -2.47 -32.77
N ASN A 6 10.13 -1.38 -33.17
CA ASN A 6 9.68 -0.03 -32.85
C ASN A 6 8.66 0.39 -33.93
N VAL A 7 7.56 0.99 -33.49
CA VAL A 7 6.53 1.49 -34.36
C VAL A 7 6.17 2.94 -34.02
N VAL A 8 5.77 3.70 -35.00
CA VAL A 8 5.19 5.02 -34.79
C VAL A 8 3.73 4.80 -34.48
N ILE A 9 3.27 5.31 -33.34
CA ILE A 9 1.89 5.19 -32.88
C ILE A 9 1.12 6.49 -33.11
N GLU A 10 -0.20 6.38 -33.37
CA GLU A 10 -1.12 7.52 -33.38
C GLU A 10 -1.35 7.99 -31.93
N ARG A 11 -1.10 9.28 -31.67
CA ARG A 11 -1.23 9.83 -30.32
C ARG A 11 -2.63 10.30 -30.00
N SER A 12 -3.43 10.63 -31.03
CA SER A 12 -4.80 11.10 -30.84
C SER A 12 -5.66 10.03 -30.15
N PHE A 13 -6.40 10.46 -29.14
CA PHE A 13 -7.35 9.61 -28.42
C PHE A 13 -8.53 10.45 -27.94
N ASP A 14 -9.74 9.94 -28.12
CA ASP A 14 -10.94 10.61 -27.63
C ASP A 14 -11.19 10.32 -26.14
N TRP A 15 -10.79 11.25 -25.30
CA TRP A 15 -11.04 11.21 -23.86
C TRP A 15 -12.51 11.49 -23.51
N GLN A 16 -13.38 11.82 -24.46
CA GLN A 16 -14.81 12.08 -24.27
C GLN A 16 -15.11 13.13 -23.19
N GLY A 17 -14.24 14.12 -23.05
CA GLY A 17 -14.36 15.17 -22.04
C GLY A 17 -14.14 14.72 -20.59
N VAL A 18 -13.67 13.49 -20.37
CA VAL A 18 -13.33 12.99 -19.03
C VAL A 18 -12.05 13.65 -18.57
N ALA A 19 -12.09 14.27 -17.39
CA ALA A 19 -10.95 14.87 -16.72
C ALA A 19 -10.41 13.94 -15.63
N LYS A 20 -9.18 14.17 -15.19
CA LYS A 20 -8.58 13.51 -14.02
C LYS A 20 -9.41 13.79 -12.77
N PRO A 21 -9.61 12.83 -11.85
CA PRO A 21 -10.36 13.05 -10.61
C PRO A 21 -9.75 14.10 -9.68
N ALA A 22 -8.42 14.20 -9.66
CA ALA A 22 -7.65 15.16 -8.84
C ALA A 22 -7.99 15.06 -7.34
N ILE A 23 -8.00 13.84 -6.80
CA ILE A 23 -8.33 13.55 -5.39
C ILE A 23 -7.17 14.02 -4.50
N ALA A 24 -7.49 14.73 -3.42
CA ALA A 24 -6.48 15.16 -2.46
C ALA A 24 -5.80 13.95 -1.80
N MET A 25 -4.50 14.04 -1.52
CA MET A 25 -3.74 12.92 -0.93
C MET A 25 -4.33 12.44 0.40
N GLY A 26 -4.85 13.36 1.24
CA GLY A 26 -5.53 13.02 2.49
C GLY A 26 -6.86 12.26 2.33
N GLU A 27 -7.46 12.28 1.13
CA GLU A 27 -8.69 11.55 0.79
C GLU A 27 -8.41 10.26 0.00
N THR A 28 -7.15 10.02 -0.32
CA THR A 28 -6.75 8.88 -1.14
C THR A 28 -6.76 7.59 -0.31
N VAL A 29 -7.35 6.53 -0.88
CA VAL A 29 -7.25 5.14 -0.44
C VAL A 29 -6.68 4.36 -1.62
N ILE A 30 -5.46 3.85 -1.47
CA ILE A 30 -4.72 3.17 -2.54
C ILE A 30 -5.02 1.68 -2.53
N TYR A 31 -5.27 1.12 -3.70
CA TYR A 31 -5.44 -0.32 -3.92
C TYR A 31 -4.34 -0.81 -4.85
N GLU A 32 -3.32 -1.44 -4.27
CA GLU A 32 -2.22 -2.04 -5.02
C GLU A 32 -2.69 -3.31 -5.73
N ALA A 33 -2.64 -3.34 -7.05
CA ALA A 33 -3.21 -4.42 -7.84
C ALA A 33 -2.35 -4.80 -9.04
N HIS A 34 -2.32 -6.09 -9.36
CA HIS A 34 -1.74 -6.59 -10.61
C HIS A 34 -2.76 -6.50 -11.74
N ALA A 35 -2.42 -5.85 -12.86
CA ALA A 35 -3.32 -5.61 -13.98
C ALA A 35 -4.04 -6.88 -14.48
N ARG A 36 -3.35 -8.02 -14.48
CA ARG A 36 -3.92 -9.33 -14.85
C ARG A 36 -4.57 -10.03 -13.67
N GLY A 37 -3.90 -10.07 -12.53
CA GLY A 37 -4.31 -10.87 -11.38
C GLY A 37 -5.61 -10.42 -10.73
N LEU A 38 -5.92 -9.13 -10.79
CA LEU A 38 -7.13 -8.58 -10.21
C LEU A 38 -8.39 -9.21 -10.83
N THR A 39 -8.40 -9.38 -12.14
CA THR A 39 -9.64 -9.76 -12.85
C THR A 39 -9.62 -11.18 -13.46
N ARG A 40 -8.45 -11.85 -13.46
CA ARG A 40 -8.30 -13.15 -14.15
C ARG A 40 -9.23 -14.25 -13.61
N GLY A 41 -9.53 -14.21 -12.32
CA GLY A 41 -10.44 -15.14 -11.65
C GLY A 41 -11.91 -14.72 -11.68
N ASN A 42 -12.27 -13.56 -12.24
CA ASN A 42 -13.63 -13.03 -12.17
C ASN A 42 -14.56 -13.74 -13.16
N ALA A 43 -15.48 -14.56 -12.64
CA ALA A 43 -16.46 -15.28 -13.45
C ALA A 43 -17.54 -14.38 -14.09
N ALA A 44 -17.75 -13.15 -13.57
CA ALA A 44 -18.70 -12.19 -14.13
C ALA A 44 -18.20 -11.53 -15.42
N LEU A 45 -16.92 -11.70 -15.76
CA LEU A 45 -16.33 -11.15 -16.98
C LEU A 45 -16.40 -12.14 -18.15
N PRO A 46 -16.58 -11.66 -19.40
CA PRO A 46 -16.32 -12.46 -20.58
C PRO A 46 -14.88 -13.00 -20.59
N ASP A 47 -14.68 -14.25 -21.00
CA ASP A 47 -13.38 -14.92 -20.94
C ASP A 47 -12.27 -14.17 -21.71
N GLU A 48 -12.62 -13.54 -22.83
CA GLU A 48 -11.72 -12.74 -23.67
C GLU A 48 -11.22 -11.46 -22.99
N LEU A 49 -11.93 -10.97 -21.97
CA LEU A 49 -11.53 -9.77 -21.22
C LEU A 49 -10.69 -10.09 -19.98
N LYS A 50 -10.84 -11.29 -19.39
CA LYS A 50 -10.21 -11.65 -18.12
C LYS A 50 -8.71 -11.45 -18.11
N GLY A 51 -8.23 -10.62 -17.19
CA GLY A 51 -6.82 -10.34 -16.99
C GLY A 51 -6.24 -9.36 -18.01
N THR A 52 -7.05 -8.45 -18.53
CA THR A 52 -6.64 -7.43 -19.49
C THR A 52 -6.95 -6.01 -19.00
N TYR A 53 -6.42 -4.98 -19.68
CA TYR A 53 -6.79 -3.58 -19.43
C TYR A 53 -8.29 -3.33 -19.59
N ALA A 54 -8.91 -3.96 -20.59
CA ALA A 54 -10.35 -3.87 -20.81
C ALA A 54 -11.16 -4.45 -19.64
N ALA A 55 -10.65 -5.46 -18.94
CA ALA A 55 -11.28 -6.00 -17.74
C ALA A 55 -11.24 -5.04 -16.55
N LEU A 56 -10.17 -4.24 -16.42
CA LEU A 56 -10.08 -3.19 -15.39
C LEU A 56 -11.09 -2.07 -15.65
N ALA A 57 -11.38 -1.77 -16.92
CA ALA A 57 -12.40 -0.80 -17.34
C ALA A 57 -13.84 -1.35 -17.28
N HIS A 58 -14.01 -2.66 -17.03
CA HIS A 58 -15.33 -3.27 -17.06
C HIS A 58 -16.19 -2.82 -15.86
N PRO A 59 -17.49 -2.56 -16.04
CA PRO A 59 -18.37 -2.09 -14.97
C PRO A 59 -18.29 -2.91 -13.69
N SER A 60 -18.24 -4.25 -13.78
CA SER A 60 -18.17 -5.11 -12.58
C SER A 60 -16.89 -4.92 -11.76
N THR A 61 -15.76 -4.60 -12.38
CA THR A 61 -14.51 -4.29 -11.69
C THR A 61 -14.59 -2.91 -11.04
N ILE A 62 -15.10 -1.93 -11.77
CA ILE A 62 -15.26 -0.56 -11.28
C ILE A 62 -16.26 -0.50 -10.12
N GLU A 63 -17.39 -1.21 -10.22
CA GLU A 63 -18.39 -1.32 -9.16
C GLU A 63 -17.80 -1.93 -7.89
N HIS A 64 -16.96 -2.96 -8.03
CA HIS A 64 -16.23 -3.52 -6.89
C HIS A 64 -15.32 -2.48 -6.23
N LEU A 65 -14.46 -1.80 -6.99
CA LEU A 65 -13.54 -0.78 -6.45
C LEU A 65 -14.30 0.34 -5.75
N LYS A 66 -15.42 0.80 -6.31
CA LYS A 66 -16.29 1.81 -5.69
C LYS A 66 -16.97 1.30 -4.44
N LYS A 67 -17.48 0.05 -4.45
CA LYS A 67 -18.11 -0.58 -3.29
C LYS A 67 -17.18 -0.61 -2.08
N ILE A 68 -15.92 -0.95 -2.31
CA ILE A 68 -14.91 -1.02 -1.24
C ILE A 68 -14.24 0.33 -0.94
N GLY A 69 -14.70 1.44 -1.54
CA GLY A 69 -14.26 2.80 -1.23
C GLY A 69 -12.86 3.16 -1.74
N ILE A 70 -12.37 2.50 -2.78
CA ILE A 70 -11.08 2.79 -3.41
C ILE A 70 -11.16 4.06 -4.24
N THR A 71 -10.18 4.94 -4.06
CA THR A 71 -10.07 6.19 -4.80
C THR A 71 -8.90 6.24 -5.79
N ALA A 72 -7.90 5.38 -5.60
CA ALA A 72 -6.77 5.24 -6.50
C ALA A 72 -6.36 3.76 -6.64
N ILE A 73 -6.21 3.28 -7.89
CA ILE A 73 -5.59 1.98 -8.15
C ILE A 73 -4.11 2.18 -8.46
N GLU A 74 -3.23 1.49 -7.71
CA GLU A 74 -1.80 1.42 -7.99
C GLU A 74 -1.52 0.11 -8.72
N LEU A 75 -1.15 0.21 -9.99
CA LEU A 75 -0.90 -0.97 -10.82
C LEU A 75 0.57 -1.39 -10.70
N LEU A 76 0.80 -2.65 -10.32
CA LEU A 76 2.12 -3.28 -10.48
C LEU A 76 2.63 -3.07 -11.92
N PRO A 77 3.94 -3.19 -12.17
CA PRO A 77 4.54 -2.70 -13.42
C PRO A 77 3.79 -3.08 -14.69
N VAL A 78 3.33 -2.07 -15.40
CA VAL A 78 2.66 -2.20 -16.71
C VAL A 78 3.54 -1.70 -17.85
N GLN A 79 4.69 -1.11 -17.57
CA GLN A 79 5.72 -0.83 -18.57
C GLN A 79 6.25 -2.13 -19.15
N LEU A 80 6.66 -2.12 -20.40
CA LEU A 80 7.10 -3.34 -21.08
C LEU A 80 8.31 -3.97 -20.36
N PHE A 81 8.11 -5.18 -19.87
CA PHE A 81 9.11 -6.01 -19.22
C PHE A 81 9.27 -7.38 -19.88
N ILE A 82 10.29 -8.14 -19.49
CA ILE A 82 10.51 -9.50 -19.98
C ILE A 82 10.75 -10.45 -18.80
N SER A 83 10.45 -11.73 -19.01
CA SER A 83 10.82 -12.76 -18.04
C SER A 83 12.29 -13.09 -18.15
N GLU A 84 12.92 -13.32 -17.00
CA GLU A 84 14.30 -13.74 -16.91
C GLU A 84 14.51 -15.10 -17.59
N PRO A 85 15.65 -15.31 -18.28
CA PRO A 85 15.94 -16.58 -18.94
C PRO A 85 15.84 -17.80 -17.99
N ARG A 86 16.19 -17.62 -16.72
CA ARG A 86 16.07 -18.65 -15.69
C ARG A 86 14.61 -19.10 -15.52
N LEU A 87 13.69 -18.16 -15.35
CA LEU A 87 12.28 -18.47 -15.21
C LEU A 87 11.71 -19.16 -16.44
N VAL A 88 12.04 -18.66 -17.63
CA VAL A 88 11.61 -19.27 -18.89
C VAL A 88 12.08 -20.70 -19.03
N ASN A 89 13.33 -20.99 -18.66
CA ASN A 89 13.90 -22.34 -18.68
C ASN A 89 13.20 -23.30 -17.68
N MET A 90 12.60 -22.75 -16.63
CA MET A 90 11.83 -23.51 -15.63
C MET A 90 10.34 -23.62 -15.98
N GLY A 91 9.89 -23.04 -17.10
CA GLY A 91 8.46 -22.97 -17.46
C GLY A 91 7.69 -21.94 -16.65
N LEU A 92 8.38 -21.06 -15.94
CA LEU A 92 7.82 -19.94 -15.16
C LEU A 92 7.94 -18.62 -15.96
N ILE A 93 7.33 -17.58 -15.45
CA ILE A 93 7.36 -16.25 -16.04
C ILE A 93 7.56 -15.22 -14.94
N ASN A 94 8.09 -14.06 -15.27
CA ASN A 94 7.97 -12.91 -14.39
C ASN A 94 6.50 -12.44 -14.42
N TYR A 95 5.81 -12.59 -13.28
CA TYR A 95 4.42 -12.22 -13.14
C TYR A 95 4.29 -10.77 -12.65
N TRP A 96 5.06 -10.35 -11.66
CA TRP A 96 4.95 -9.00 -11.10
C TRP A 96 5.34 -7.90 -12.07
N GLY A 97 6.41 -8.12 -12.87
CA GLY A 97 6.84 -7.15 -13.87
C GLY A 97 8.05 -6.31 -13.52
N TYR A 98 8.70 -6.51 -12.39
CA TYR A 98 9.91 -5.78 -11.98
C TYR A 98 11.14 -6.21 -12.78
N ASN A 99 11.07 -6.13 -14.10
CA ASN A 99 12.15 -6.47 -15.04
C ASN A 99 11.97 -5.71 -16.36
N THR A 100 11.89 -4.38 -16.26
CA THR A 100 11.52 -3.47 -17.34
C THR A 100 12.57 -3.41 -18.43
N ILE A 101 12.13 -3.30 -19.69
CA ILE A 101 12.99 -3.13 -20.86
C ILE A 101 12.69 -1.87 -21.66
N ASN A 102 11.49 -1.31 -21.52
CA ASN A 102 11.10 -0.08 -22.18
C ASN A 102 10.20 0.76 -21.26
N PHE A 103 10.57 2.03 -21.06
CA PHE A 103 9.90 2.95 -20.14
C PHE A 103 8.68 3.68 -20.71
N PHE A 104 8.37 3.53 -22.01
CA PHE A 104 7.34 4.30 -22.70
C PHE A 104 6.19 3.45 -23.25
N THR A 105 6.24 2.12 -23.09
CA THR A 105 5.31 1.22 -23.76
C THR A 105 4.47 0.44 -22.74
N PRO A 106 3.13 0.48 -22.80
CA PRO A 106 2.29 -0.41 -22.00
C PRO A 106 2.48 -1.87 -22.43
N HIS A 107 2.52 -2.78 -21.47
CA HIS A 107 2.82 -4.19 -21.72
C HIS A 107 1.67 -4.85 -22.47
N GLN A 108 1.92 -5.31 -23.71
CA GLN A 108 0.93 -5.95 -24.59
C GLN A 108 0.28 -7.22 -24.00
N ARG A 109 0.93 -7.86 -23.02
CA ARG A 109 0.39 -9.06 -22.36
C ARG A 109 -0.92 -8.80 -21.62
N TYR A 110 -1.17 -7.56 -21.24
CA TYR A 110 -2.37 -7.14 -20.53
C TYR A 110 -3.43 -6.55 -21.48
N ALA A 111 -3.19 -6.56 -22.80
CA ALA A 111 -4.19 -6.20 -23.79
C ALA A 111 -5.01 -7.42 -24.19
N THR A 112 -6.24 -7.17 -24.68
CA THR A 112 -7.09 -8.22 -25.27
C THR A 112 -6.44 -8.82 -26.52
N ALA A 113 -6.78 -10.08 -26.83
CA ALA A 113 -6.32 -10.72 -28.06
C ALA A 113 -6.73 -9.92 -29.31
N ALA A 114 -7.89 -9.27 -29.28
CA ALA A 114 -8.37 -8.42 -30.36
C ALA A 114 -7.47 -7.18 -30.55
N ALA A 115 -7.10 -6.50 -29.46
CA ALA A 115 -6.20 -5.34 -29.52
C ALA A 115 -4.79 -5.75 -30.00
N ILE A 116 -4.28 -6.88 -29.52
CA ILE A 116 -2.98 -7.42 -29.97
C ILE A 116 -3.01 -7.70 -31.48
N ALA A 117 -4.08 -8.33 -31.98
CA ALA A 117 -4.24 -8.63 -33.41
C ALA A 117 -4.39 -7.38 -34.28
N ALA A 118 -5.01 -6.32 -33.74
CA ALA A 118 -5.17 -5.04 -34.42
C ALA A 118 -3.89 -4.18 -34.44
N GLY A 119 -2.94 -4.45 -33.53
CA GLY A 119 -1.63 -3.82 -33.51
C GLY A 119 -1.40 -2.81 -32.38
N PRO A 120 -0.22 -2.14 -32.35
CA PRO A 120 0.21 -1.31 -31.24
C PRO A 120 -0.71 -0.14 -30.89
N ASP A 121 -1.31 0.50 -31.90
CA ASP A 121 -2.26 1.60 -31.67
C ASP A 121 -3.48 1.15 -30.88
N ALA A 122 -3.98 -0.06 -31.17
CA ALA A 122 -5.13 -0.63 -30.47
C ALA A 122 -4.77 -1.00 -29.01
N ILE A 123 -3.56 -1.47 -28.75
CA ILE A 123 -3.06 -1.75 -27.38
C ILE A 123 -3.01 -0.47 -26.58
N VAL A 124 -2.43 0.60 -27.13
CA VAL A 124 -2.37 1.91 -26.48
C VAL A 124 -3.77 2.49 -26.26
N ALA A 125 -4.67 2.37 -27.24
CA ALA A 125 -6.05 2.81 -27.12
C ALA A 125 -6.83 2.04 -26.05
N GLU A 126 -6.58 0.73 -25.89
CA GLU A 126 -7.20 -0.07 -24.82
C GLU A 126 -6.70 0.38 -23.43
N PHE A 127 -5.40 0.64 -23.28
CA PHE A 127 -4.84 1.20 -22.03
C PHE A 127 -5.45 2.59 -21.72
N LYS A 128 -5.49 3.51 -22.69
CA LYS A 128 -6.11 4.83 -22.52
C LYS A 128 -7.60 4.72 -22.17
N THR A 129 -8.30 3.74 -22.76
CA THR A 129 -9.71 3.45 -22.44
C THR A 129 -9.87 3.01 -20.98
N MET A 130 -8.99 2.15 -20.49
CA MET A 130 -8.98 1.76 -19.07
C MET A 130 -8.86 2.98 -18.17
N VAL A 131 -7.88 3.83 -18.40
CA VAL A 131 -7.66 5.05 -17.61
C VAL A 131 -8.89 5.96 -17.68
N ARG A 132 -9.44 6.20 -18.88
CA ARG A 132 -10.63 7.03 -19.05
C ARG A 132 -11.83 6.51 -18.26
N GLU A 133 -12.12 5.20 -18.30
CA GLU A 133 -13.26 4.64 -17.58
C GLU A 133 -13.07 4.65 -16.07
N LEU A 134 -11.85 4.45 -15.55
CA LEU A 134 -11.53 4.64 -14.14
C LEU A 134 -11.74 6.10 -13.71
N HIS A 135 -11.18 7.07 -14.46
CA HIS A 135 -11.40 8.50 -14.20
C HIS A 135 -12.87 8.90 -14.24
N ARG A 136 -13.64 8.40 -15.22
CA ARG A 136 -15.11 8.64 -15.32
C ARG A 136 -15.84 8.25 -14.05
N ASN A 137 -15.29 7.28 -13.31
CA ASN A 137 -15.86 6.78 -12.07
C ASN A 137 -15.17 7.32 -10.81
N GLY A 138 -14.31 8.33 -10.93
CA GLY A 138 -13.65 8.97 -9.81
C GLY A 138 -12.52 8.15 -9.20
N ILE A 139 -11.88 7.26 -9.98
CA ILE A 139 -10.74 6.44 -9.55
C ILE A 139 -9.49 6.89 -10.30
N GLU A 140 -8.46 7.29 -9.56
CA GLU A 140 -7.15 7.64 -10.09
C GLU A 140 -6.34 6.39 -10.44
N VAL A 141 -5.35 6.54 -11.33
CA VAL A 141 -4.44 5.48 -11.73
C VAL A 141 -3.00 5.89 -11.38
N ILE A 142 -2.39 5.13 -10.49
CA ILE A 142 -0.99 5.24 -10.10
C ILE A 142 -0.24 4.08 -10.76
N LEU A 143 0.94 4.34 -11.31
CA LEU A 143 1.79 3.28 -11.87
C LEU A 143 2.97 3.00 -10.95
N ASP A 144 3.20 1.73 -10.66
CA ASP A 144 4.46 1.26 -10.11
C ASP A 144 5.50 1.20 -11.24
N VAL A 145 6.56 2.01 -11.12
CA VAL A 145 7.55 2.22 -12.17
C VAL A 145 8.95 1.79 -11.73
N VAL A 146 9.60 1.02 -12.58
CA VAL A 146 10.92 0.45 -12.33
C VAL A 146 11.93 1.16 -13.21
N TYR A 147 12.53 2.25 -12.69
CA TYR A 147 13.60 2.98 -13.37
C TYR A 147 14.99 2.68 -12.80
N ASN A 148 15.06 1.97 -11.67
CA ASN A 148 16.31 1.70 -10.96
C ASN A 148 17.23 0.72 -11.69
N HIS A 149 16.66 -0.23 -12.45
CA HIS A 149 17.39 -1.22 -13.25
C HIS A 149 16.66 -1.56 -14.54
N THR A 150 17.29 -2.41 -15.37
CA THR A 150 16.64 -2.97 -16.56
C THR A 150 16.78 -4.49 -16.61
N ALA A 151 15.98 -5.11 -17.48
CA ALA A 151 15.99 -6.55 -17.76
C ALA A 151 17.30 -7.07 -18.40
N GLU A 152 18.30 -6.22 -18.58
CA GLU A 152 19.59 -6.63 -19.16
C GLU A 152 20.49 -7.39 -18.17
N GLY A 153 20.14 -7.39 -16.86
CA GLY A 153 20.86 -8.13 -15.81
C GLY A 153 22.30 -7.69 -15.63
N GLY A 154 23.13 -8.52 -14.98
CA GLY A 154 24.55 -8.24 -14.72
C GLY A 154 25.47 -8.48 -15.92
N ASN A 155 26.79 -8.64 -15.66
CA ASN A 155 27.85 -8.79 -16.68
C ASN A 155 27.59 -9.89 -17.72
N ARG A 156 26.83 -10.93 -17.38
CA ARG A 156 26.45 -12.04 -18.26
C ARG A 156 25.08 -11.90 -18.88
N GLY A 157 24.40 -10.76 -18.64
CA GLY A 157 23.07 -10.50 -19.17
C GLY A 157 23.09 -10.23 -20.67
N LEU A 158 21.89 -10.24 -21.24
CA LEU A 158 21.71 -10.03 -22.68
C LEU A 158 21.76 -8.54 -23.01
N THR A 159 22.09 -8.20 -24.25
CA THR A 159 22.05 -6.84 -24.78
C THR A 159 20.74 -6.65 -25.53
N HIS A 160 19.81 -5.90 -24.93
CA HIS A 160 18.47 -5.70 -25.47
C HIS A 160 18.04 -4.23 -25.53
N SER A 161 18.67 -3.36 -24.74
CA SER A 161 18.30 -1.98 -24.56
C SER A 161 19.55 -1.08 -24.50
N PHE A 162 19.71 -0.33 -23.43
CA PHE A 162 20.74 0.72 -23.28
C PHE A 162 22.17 0.21 -23.33
N ARG A 163 22.42 -1.04 -22.96
CA ARG A 163 23.74 -1.69 -23.08
C ARG A 163 24.27 -1.66 -24.52
N GLY A 164 23.39 -1.84 -25.49
CA GLY A 164 23.74 -1.80 -26.92
C GLY A 164 23.90 -0.39 -27.48
N ILE A 165 23.45 0.63 -26.75
CA ILE A 165 23.55 2.03 -27.15
C ILE A 165 24.82 2.65 -26.59
N ASP A 166 24.91 2.73 -25.25
CA ASP A 166 26.09 3.26 -24.53
C ASP A 166 26.11 2.70 -23.09
N ASN A 167 26.74 1.55 -22.90
CA ASN A 167 26.72 0.87 -21.62
C ASN A 167 27.22 1.73 -20.45
N ALA A 168 28.34 2.44 -20.65
CA ALA A 168 28.99 3.20 -19.58
C ALA A 168 28.22 4.47 -19.20
N SER A 169 27.40 5.01 -20.11
CA SER A 169 26.58 6.20 -19.84
C SER A 169 25.29 5.83 -19.12
N TYR A 170 24.66 4.69 -19.48
CA TYR A 170 23.36 4.32 -18.92
C TYR A 170 23.44 3.49 -17.65
N TYR A 171 24.51 2.72 -17.44
CA TYR A 171 24.67 1.87 -16.27
C TYR A 171 25.81 2.33 -15.38
N ARG A 172 25.67 2.07 -14.08
CA ARG A 172 26.78 2.24 -13.12
C ARG A 172 27.75 1.10 -13.29
N VAL A 173 28.94 1.41 -13.77
CA VAL A 173 30.04 0.44 -13.98
C VAL A 173 31.34 0.98 -13.37
N ASP A 174 32.19 0.07 -12.88
CA ASP A 174 33.54 0.40 -12.44
C ASP A 174 34.51 0.52 -13.66
N GLU A 175 35.76 0.86 -13.39
CA GLU A 175 36.81 1.01 -14.40
C GLU A 175 37.10 -0.32 -15.18
N LEU A 176 36.70 -1.45 -14.60
CA LEU A 176 36.86 -2.78 -15.22
C LEU A 176 35.61 -3.21 -15.99
N GLY A 177 34.55 -2.39 -15.99
CA GLY A 177 33.28 -2.68 -16.63
C GLY A 177 32.33 -3.58 -15.82
N ASN A 178 32.59 -3.80 -14.52
CA ASN A 178 31.65 -4.52 -13.66
C ASN A 178 30.51 -3.59 -13.22
N TYR A 179 29.29 -4.13 -13.16
CA TYR A 179 28.15 -3.35 -12.71
C TYR A 179 28.14 -3.13 -11.19
N HIS A 180 27.89 -1.89 -10.77
CA HIS A 180 27.43 -1.61 -9.43
C HIS A 180 25.94 -1.94 -9.34
N ASP A 181 25.57 -2.85 -8.45
CA ASP A 181 24.21 -3.31 -8.27
C ASP A 181 23.69 -2.94 -6.88
N THR A 182 22.82 -1.94 -6.83
CA THR A 182 22.08 -1.55 -5.63
C THR A 182 20.64 -2.05 -5.64
N THR A 183 20.27 -2.86 -6.64
CA THR A 183 18.91 -3.32 -6.88
C THR A 183 18.69 -4.81 -6.61
N GLY A 184 19.77 -5.60 -6.60
CA GLY A 184 19.69 -7.06 -6.53
C GLY A 184 19.34 -7.74 -7.87
N CYS A 185 19.15 -6.94 -8.94
CA CYS A 185 18.76 -7.42 -10.27
C CYS A 185 19.93 -7.50 -11.27
N GLY A 186 21.15 -7.19 -10.81
CA GLY A 186 22.39 -7.32 -11.56
C GLY A 186 22.90 -6.04 -12.20
N ASN A 187 22.11 -4.97 -12.23
CA ASN A 187 22.53 -3.65 -12.71
C ASN A 187 21.78 -2.54 -11.99
N SER A 188 22.37 -1.34 -12.00
CA SER A 188 21.69 -0.10 -11.63
C SER A 188 21.87 0.93 -12.72
N LEU A 189 20.84 1.69 -13.06
CA LEU A 189 20.97 2.83 -13.97
C LEU A 189 21.82 3.94 -13.34
N ASN A 190 22.53 4.69 -14.18
CA ASN A 190 23.47 5.72 -13.77
C ASN A 190 22.81 7.10 -13.72
N PHE A 191 22.15 7.41 -12.63
CA PHE A 191 21.49 8.72 -12.43
C PHE A 191 22.47 9.89 -12.19
N ALA A 192 23.77 9.63 -12.03
CA ALA A 192 24.78 10.70 -12.12
C ALA A 192 24.91 11.24 -13.55
N ASN A 193 24.45 10.49 -14.57
CA ASN A 193 24.42 10.94 -15.96
C ASN A 193 23.14 11.75 -16.24
N PRO A 194 23.23 13.03 -16.65
CA PRO A 194 22.06 13.87 -16.91
C PRO A 194 21.15 13.34 -18.03
N ARG A 195 21.66 12.53 -18.97
CA ARG A 195 20.84 11.93 -20.03
C ARG A 195 19.92 10.83 -19.50
N VAL A 196 20.33 10.10 -18.46
CA VAL A 196 19.47 9.13 -17.77
C VAL A 196 18.40 9.86 -16.99
N VAL A 197 18.74 10.98 -16.34
CA VAL A 197 17.77 11.86 -15.67
C VAL A 197 16.72 12.37 -16.66
N GLU A 198 17.16 12.96 -17.79
CA GLU A 198 16.27 13.42 -18.87
C GLU A 198 15.32 12.32 -19.36
N LEU A 199 15.87 11.13 -19.64
CA LEU A 199 15.08 9.98 -20.13
C LEU A 199 13.93 9.62 -19.19
N VAL A 200 14.18 9.63 -17.88
CA VAL A 200 13.14 9.29 -16.89
C VAL A 200 12.11 10.43 -16.77
N LEU A 201 12.55 11.69 -16.73
CA LEU A 201 11.62 12.83 -16.73
C LEU A 201 10.72 12.84 -17.97
N ASP A 202 11.27 12.53 -19.16
CA ASP A 202 10.50 12.44 -20.40
C ASP A 202 9.49 11.27 -20.37
N SER A 203 9.89 10.15 -19.78
CA SER A 203 8.97 9.01 -19.56
C SER A 203 7.81 9.39 -18.64
N LEU A 204 8.09 10.05 -17.52
CA LEU A 204 7.05 10.50 -16.59
C LEU A 204 6.07 11.48 -17.24
N ARG A 205 6.59 12.47 -17.99
CA ARG A 205 5.73 13.41 -18.76
C ARG A 205 4.85 12.67 -19.75
N TYR A 206 5.42 11.69 -20.50
CA TYR A 206 4.67 10.88 -21.45
C TYR A 206 3.49 10.14 -20.78
N TRP A 207 3.72 9.49 -19.66
CA TRP A 207 2.66 8.79 -18.93
C TRP A 207 1.60 9.75 -18.39
N ILE A 208 1.99 10.96 -17.94
CA ILE A 208 1.05 11.96 -17.44
C ILE A 208 0.24 12.61 -18.56
N GLU A 209 0.87 13.01 -19.66
CA GLU A 209 0.22 13.80 -20.71
C GLU A 209 -0.51 12.92 -21.71
N GLU A 210 0.13 11.84 -22.18
CA GLU A 210 -0.43 10.97 -23.21
C GLU A 210 -1.36 9.90 -22.63
N MET A 211 -1.03 9.34 -21.47
CA MET A 211 -1.78 8.24 -20.85
C MET A 211 -2.68 8.71 -19.70
N GLN A 212 -2.61 10.00 -19.31
CA GLN A 212 -3.40 10.61 -18.23
C GLN A 212 -3.19 9.97 -16.86
N ILE A 213 -2.00 9.44 -16.56
CA ILE A 213 -1.65 8.84 -15.26
C ILE A 213 -1.61 9.90 -14.17
N ASP A 214 -2.10 9.59 -12.98
CA ASP A 214 -2.30 10.50 -11.85
C ASP A 214 -1.14 10.49 -10.87
N GLY A 215 -0.35 9.43 -10.83
CA GLY A 215 0.79 9.30 -9.93
C GLY A 215 1.70 8.14 -10.25
N PHE A 216 2.80 8.07 -9.51
CA PHE A 216 3.81 7.01 -9.64
C PHE A 216 4.27 6.55 -8.26
N ARG A 217 4.43 5.24 -8.12
CA ARG A 217 5.21 4.62 -7.06
C ARG A 217 6.55 4.23 -7.68
N PHE A 218 7.64 4.73 -7.12
CA PHE A 218 9.00 4.49 -7.63
C PHE A 218 9.63 3.31 -6.89
N ASP A 219 9.79 2.20 -7.61
CA ASP A 219 10.48 1.01 -7.12
C ASP A 219 11.94 1.33 -6.76
N LEU A 220 12.41 0.87 -5.58
CA LEU A 220 13.76 1.10 -5.06
C LEU A 220 14.24 2.54 -5.26
N ALA A 221 13.43 3.52 -4.83
CA ALA A 221 13.61 4.93 -5.14
C ALA A 221 14.97 5.50 -4.66
N THR A 222 15.59 4.92 -3.64
CA THR A 222 16.92 5.32 -3.18
C THR A 222 17.97 5.19 -4.30
N THR A 223 17.90 4.15 -5.14
CA THR A 223 18.80 3.98 -6.29
C THR A 223 18.72 5.14 -7.29
N LEU A 224 17.51 5.73 -7.45
CA LEU A 224 17.27 6.84 -8.37
C LEU A 224 17.94 8.15 -7.95
N ALA A 225 18.26 8.27 -6.67
CA ALA A 225 18.83 9.47 -6.05
C ALA A 225 20.26 9.27 -5.53
N ARG A 226 21.00 8.31 -6.08
CA ARG A 226 22.41 8.12 -5.75
C ARG A 226 23.31 8.95 -6.65
N ASP A 227 24.20 9.75 -6.03
CA ASP A 227 25.17 10.62 -6.69
C ASP A 227 26.29 9.83 -7.40
N GLU A 228 27.33 10.53 -7.91
CA GLU A 228 28.50 9.90 -8.55
C GLU A 228 29.30 9.00 -7.62
N ASN A 229 29.23 9.21 -6.30
CA ASN A 229 29.90 8.41 -5.27
C ASN A 229 29.01 7.27 -4.75
N ASN A 230 27.86 7.04 -5.40
CA ASN A 230 26.87 6.05 -5.01
C ASN A 230 26.25 6.31 -3.61
N GLN A 231 26.23 7.57 -3.18
CA GLN A 231 25.58 8.02 -1.94
C GLN A 231 24.20 8.60 -2.24
N TYR A 232 23.24 8.36 -1.35
CA TYR A 232 21.92 8.98 -1.46
C TYR A 232 22.02 10.50 -1.25
N ASP A 233 21.38 11.26 -2.13
CA ASP A 233 21.25 12.72 -2.05
C ASP A 233 19.76 13.13 -2.20
N PRO A 234 19.13 13.68 -1.14
CA PRO A 234 17.75 14.18 -1.23
C PRO A 234 17.58 15.37 -2.21
N ASN A 235 18.68 16.03 -2.58
CA ASN A 235 18.72 17.10 -3.59
C ASN A 235 19.15 16.62 -4.97
N HIS A 236 19.16 15.30 -5.19
CA HIS A 236 19.57 14.73 -6.48
C HIS A 236 18.82 15.38 -7.66
N PRO A 237 19.49 15.63 -8.81
CA PRO A 237 18.89 16.31 -9.97
C PRO A 237 17.59 15.67 -10.46
N LEU A 238 17.43 14.34 -10.36
CA LEU A 238 16.19 13.68 -10.74
C LEU A 238 15.04 14.04 -9.80
N LEU A 239 15.24 13.98 -8.48
CA LEU A 239 14.20 14.34 -7.50
C LEU A 239 13.81 15.81 -7.65
N ARG A 240 14.81 16.70 -7.76
CA ARG A 240 14.57 18.12 -8.01
C ARG A 240 13.87 18.38 -9.36
N GLY A 241 14.26 17.63 -10.39
CA GLY A 241 13.60 17.67 -11.69
C GLY A 241 12.12 17.31 -11.61
N MET A 242 11.75 16.26 -10.89
CA MET A 242 10.34 15.87 -10.68
C MET A 242 9.54 16.95 -9.95
N ILE A 243 10.09 17.51 -8.88
CA ILE A 243 9.43 18.51 -8.03
C ILE A 243 9.24 19.85 -8.78
N GLN A 244 10.18 20.24 -9.60
CA GLN A 244 10.17 21.54 -10.30
C GLN A 244 9.50 21.50 -11.67
N ASP A 245 9.25 20.31 -12.21
CA ASP A 245 8.60 20.16 -13.51
C ASP A 245 7.10 20.54 -13.41
N PRO A 246 6.59 21.45 -14.28
CA PRO A 246 5.21 21.93 -14.18
C PRO A 246 4.13 20.87 -14.47
N ILE A 247 4.53 19.73 -15.02
CA ILE A 247 3.66 18.59 -15.33
C ILE A 247 3.78 17.53 -14.23
N ILE A 248 5.01 17.09 -13.95
CA ILE A 248 5.28 15.98 -13.03
C ILE A 248 4.93 16.35 -11.58
N SER A 249 5.20 17.59 -11.16
CA SER A 249 4.91 18.08 -9.80
C SER A 249 3.43 18.06 -9.39
N LYS A 250 2.52 17.88 -10.35
CA LYS A 250 1.07 17.75 -10.11
C LYS A 250 0.63 16.31 -9.90
N ALA A 251 1.48 15.35 -10.19
CA ALA A 251 1.20 13.94 -9.99
C ALA A 251 1.50 13.53 -8.53
N LYS A 252 0.87 12.48 -8.05
CA LYS A 252 1.24 11.84 -6.79
C LYS A 252 2.60 11.16 -6.96
N LEU A 253 3.59 11.57 -6.17
CA LEU A 253 4.93 11.01 -6.17
C LEU A 253 5.11 10.17 -4.90
N ILE A 254 5.24 8.85 -5.05
CA ILE A 254 5.35 7.91 -3.95
C ILE A 254 6.68 7.18 -4.06
N ALA A 255 7.53 7.28 -3.05
CA ALA A 255 8.80 6.58 -3.01
C ALA A 255 8.69 5.25 -2.25
N GLU A 256 9.28 4.19 -2.80
CA GLU A 256 9.78 3.10 -2.00
C GLU A 256 11.16 3.51 -1.47
N PRO A 257 11.27 3.93 -0.20
CA PRO A 257 12.41 4.70 0.27
C PRO A 257 13.60 3.84 0.71
N TRP A 258 13.90 2.79 -0.05
CA TRP A 258 15.06 1.92 0.17
C TRP A 258 15.63 1.34 -1.13
N ASP A 259 16.80 0.71 -1.01
CA ASP A 259 17.40 -0.21 -1.95
C ASP A 259 18.30 -1.21 -1.21
N VAL A 260 18.95 -2.14 -1.91
CA VAL A 260 19.80 -3.17 -1.27
C VAL A 260 21.27 -2.75 -1.11
N GLY A 261 21.63 -1.55 -1.54
CA GLY A 261 22.99 -1.01 -1.42
C GLY A 261 23.32 -0.50 -0.02
N LEU A 262 24.59 -0.18 0.20
CA LEU A 262 25.04 0.44 1.44
C LEU A 262 24.35 1.79 1.63
N GLY A 263 23.79 2.05 2.84
CA GLY A 263 23.01 3.25 3.13
C GLY A 263 21.69 3.30 2.34
N GLY A 264 21.16 2.14 1.93
CA GLY A 264 19.99 2.07 1.06
C GLY A 264 18.67 2.42 1.76
N TRP A 265 18.53 2.22 3.05
CA TRP A 265 17.31 2.57 3.78
C TRP A 265 17.25 4.07 4.05
N GLN A 266 16.26 4.76 3.48
CA GLN A 266 16.10 6.21 3.49
C GLN A 266 14.70 6.67 3.88
N THR A 267 13.92 5.81 4.55
CA THR A 267 12.57 6.19 5.01
C THR A 267 12.63 7.44 5.90
N GLY A 268 11.91 8.48 5.50
CA GLY A 268 11.89 9.81 6.13
C GLY A 268 12.93 10.80 5.58
N ASN A 269 13.68 10.43 4.55
CA ASN A 269 14.74 11.29 3.99
C ASN A 269 14.45 11.79 2.56
N PHE A 270 13.29 11.46 1.99
CA PHE A 270 12.88 12.03 0.70
C PHE A 270 12.36 13.46 0.86
N PRO A 271 12.36 14.28 -0.22
CA PRO A 271 11.77 15.62 -0.17
C PRO A 271 10.28 15.61 0.21
N ASP A 272 9.81 16.69 0.84
CA ASP A 272 8.44 16.83 1.36
C ASP A 272 7.33 16.65 0.30
N GLU A 273 7.66 16.81 -0.98
CA GLU A 273 6.74 16.63 -2.10
C GLU A 273 6.48 15.14 -2.43
N PHE A 274 7.26 14.24 -1.85
CA PHE A 274 7.04 12.79 -1.94
C PHE A 274 6.27 12.28 -0.73
N SER A 275 5.37 11.33 -0.99
CA SER A 275 4.92 10.41 0.05
C SER A 275 5.80 9.16 0.04
N GLU A 276 6.00 8.55 1.18
CA GLU A 276 6.89 7.39 1.30
C GLU A 276 6.14 6.15 1.79
N TRP A 277 6.41 5.00 1.20
CA TRP A 277 6.01 3.73 1.79
C TRP A 277 6.61 3.58 3.18
N ASN A 278 5.76 3.37 4.20
CA ASN A 278 6.18 3.34 5.60
C ASN A 278 6.36 1.90 6.09
N ASP A 279 7.57 1.37 5.97
CA ASP A 279 7.94 0.05 6.47
C ASP A 279 7.87 -0.05 8.00
N ARG A 280 8.15 1.05 8.72
CA ARG A 280 8.00 1.09 10.19
C ARG A 280 6.54 0.98 10.62
N TYR A 281 5.60 1.58 9.85
CA TYR A 281 4.18 1.39 10.10
C TYR A 281 3.81 -0.09 9.98
N ARG A 282 4.15 -0.70 8.86
CA ARG A 282 3.91 -2.12 8.60
C ARG A 282 4.42 -3.00 9.73
N ASP A 283 5.68 -2.83 10.09
CA ASP A 283 6.35 -3.69 11.05
C ASP A 283 5.84 -3.48 12.49
N SER A 284 5.54 -2.22 12.87
CA SER A 284 4.99 -1.89 14.18
C SER A 284 3.59 -2.49 14.37
N VAL A 285 2.70 -2.30 13.39
CA VAL A 285 1.32 -2.81 13.47
C VAL A 285 1.30 -4.34 13.46
N ARG A 286 2.13 -5.00 12.62
CA ARG A 286 2.27 -6.46 12.63
C ARG A 286 2.81 -6.97 13.96
N ARG A 287 3.84 -6.35 14.52
CA ARG A 287 4.35 -6.72 15.85
C ARG A 287 3.28 -6.64 16.91
N PHE A 288 2.62 -5.49 17.00
CA PHE A 288 1.60 -5.27 18.03
C PHE A 288 0.48 -6.31 17.99
N TRP A 289 -0.07 -6.59 16.82
CA TRP A 289 -1.22 -7.48 16.68
C TRP A 289 -0.87 -8.97 16.57
N LEU A 290 0.36 -9.32 16.18
CA LEU A 290 0.72 -10.71 15.87
C LEU A 290 1.88 -11.21 16.73
N SER A 291 3.10 -10.63 16.56
CA SER A 291 4.29 -11.14 17.24
C SER A 291 4.22 -10.99 18.76
N ASP A 292 3.65 -9.87 19.24
CA ASP A 292 3.53 -9.62 20.69
C ASP A 292 2.51 -10.59 21.33
N ILE A 293 1.41 -10.88 20.65
CA ILE A 293 0.45 -11.89 21.10
C ILE A 293 1.12 -13.28 21.16
N ALA A 294 1.89 -13.64 20.12
CA ALA A 294 2.67 -14.88 20.12
C ALA A 294 3.68 -14.92 21.28
N ASN A 295 4.37 -13.81 21.56
CA ASN A 295 5.30 -13.68 22.68
C ASN A 295 4.58 -13.87 24.01
N HIS A 296 3.44 -13.22 24.22
CA HIS A 296 2.65 -13.34 25.44
C HIS A 296 2.21 -14.80 25.69
N ARG A 297 1.67 -15.46 24.67
CA ARG A 297 1.27 -16.88 24.77
C ARG A 297 2.45 -17.81 25.10
N ASN A 298 3.66 -17.47 24.64
CA ASN A 298 4.84 -18.30 24.85
C ASN A 298 5.60 -17.98 26.16
N SER A 299 5.60 -16.73 26.63
CA SER A 299 6.46 -16.27 27.73
C SER A 299 5.74 -15.52 28.85
N GLY A 300 4.46 -15.17 28.67
CA GLY A 300 3.70 -14.32 29.58
C GLY A 300 4.01 -12.81 29.45
N HIS A 301 4.76 -12.39 28.42
CA HIS A 301 5.14 -10.99 28.19
C HIS A 301 4.94 -10.59 26.73
N TYR A 302 4.36 -9.41 26.47
CA TYR A 302 4.14 -8.92 25.10
C TYR A 302 5.46 -8.47 24.43
N GLY A 303 6.36 -7.83 25.17
CA GLY A 303 7.65 -7.36 24.66
C GLY A 303 7.62 -5.92 24.17
N ASN A 304 6.50 -5.43 23.63
CA ASN A 304 6.32 -4.04 23.22
C ASN A 304 5.02 -3.48 23.80
N GLY A 305 5.05 -2.21 24.20
CA GLY A 305 3.86 -1.46 24.62
C GLY A 305 3.18 -0.75 23.45
N VAL A 306 2.40 0.28 23.77
CA VAL A 306 1.58 1.03 22.81
C VAL A 306 2.29 2.24 22.17
N ALA A 307 3.48 2.65 22.65
CA ALA A 307 4.10 3.92 22.24
C ALA A 307 4.45 3.96 20.74
N ASP A 308 5.05 2.89 20.21
CA ASP A 308 5.39 2.81 18.79
C ASP A 308 4.10 2.76 17.93
N LEU A 309 3.12 1.96 18.35
CA LEU A 309 1.80 1.92 17.68
C LEU A 309 1.15 3.31 17.65
N ALA A 310 1.13 4.04 18.77
CA ALA A 310 0.56 5.38 18.84
C ALA A 310 1.23 6.36 17.89
N THR A 311 2.56 6.28 17.79
CA THR A 311 3.34 7.08 16.83
C THR A 311 2.92 6.77 15.39
N ARG A 312 2.73 5.49 15.07
CA ARG A 312 2.26 5.06 13.73
C ARG A 312 0.83 5.56 13.46
N LEU A 313 -0.08 5.37 14.43
CA LEU A 313 -1.48 5.83 14.33
C LEU A 313 -1.59 7.36 14.12
N ALA A 314 -0.66 8.13 14.67
CA ALA A 314 -0.62 9.59 14.56
C ALA A 314 0.09 10.13 13.30
N GLY A 315 0.50 9.27 12.36
CA GLY A 315 1.11 9.70 11.10
C GLY A 315 2.64 9.67 11.07
N SER A 316 3.29 8.98 12.04
CA SER A 316 4.74 8.72 12.01
C SER A 316 5.63 9.96 11.99
N LYS A 317 5.34 10.95 12.83
CA LYS A 317 6.09 12.23 12.93
C LYS A 317 7.59 12.07 13.23
N ASP A 318 8.00 10.90 13.74
CA ASP A 318 9.41 10.55 13.97
C ASP A 318 10.17 10.21 12.68
N ILE A 319 9.46 10.04 11.57
CA ILE A 319 10.00 9.71 10.26
C ILE A 319 9.66 10.82 9.27
N VAL A 320 8.37 11.13 9.12
CA VAL A 320 7.90 12.15 8.18
C VAL A 320 8.04 13.53 8.80
N HIS A 321 8.71 14.42 8.12
CA HIS A 321 9.03 15.76 8.57
C HIS A 321 8.49 16.82 7.61
N GLY A 322 8.47 18.07 8.05
CA GLY A 322 8.23 19.21 7.18
C GLY A 322 6.78 19.43 6.77
N ALA A 323 6.59 19.97 5.57
CA ALA A 323 5.31 20.47 5.07
C ALA A 323 4.37 19.36 4.56
N ALA A 324 4.88 18.14 4.36
CA ALA A 324 4.06 17.02 3.90
C ALA A 324 2.98 16.61 4.93
N GLY A 325 3.22 16.89 6.22
CA GLY A 325 2.28 16.47 7.27
C GLY A 325 2.07 14.94 7.27
N THR A 326 0.89 14.49 7.66
CA THR A 326 0.58 13.05 7.73
C THR A 326 0.47 12.38 6.35
N VAL A 327 0.22 13.14 5.29
CA VAL A 327 0.12 12.60 3.92
C VAL A 327 1.48 12.27 3.31
N GLY A 328 2.57 12.63 3.96
CA GLY A 328 3.92 12.18 3.62
C GLY A 328 4.16 10.69 3.86
N THR A 329 3.23 9.98 4.53
CA THR A 329 3.33 8.53 4.76
C THR A 329 2.23 7.77 4.05
N VAL A 330 2.62 6.76 3.25
CA VAL A 330 1.73 5.72 2.75
C VAL A 330 1.83 4.54 3.70
N ASN A 331 0.76 4.32 4.45
CA ASN A 331 0.65 3.25 5.44
C ASN A 331 0.15 1.96 4.79
N PHE A 332 0.75 0.84 5.11
CA PHE A 332 0.31 -0.47 4.63
C PHE A 332 0.59 -1.56 5.68
N ILE A 333 -0.23 -2.60 5.68
CA ILE A 333 0.00 -3.83 6.45
C ILE A 333 0.70 -4.84 5.56
N THR A 334 0.35 -4.87 4.30
CA THR A 334 0.75 -5.83 3.27
C THR A 334 1.01 -5.10 1.97
N ALA A 335 1.84 -5.69 1.12
CA ALA A 335 2.11 -5.25 -0.24
C ALA A 335 2.17 -6.47 -1.17
N HIS A 336 2.52 -6.26 -2.44
CA HIS A 336 2.70 -7.36 -3.39
C HIS A 336 3.75 -8.37 -2.92
N ASP A 337 4.77 -7.93 -2.20
CA ASP A 337 5.80 -8.76 -1.56
C ASP A 337 5.47 -9.00 -0.07
N GLY A 338 6.01 -10.07 0.48
CA GLY A 338 5.67 -10.52 1.83
C GLY A 338 4.36 -11.30 1.89
N PHE A 339 3.90 -11.65 3.08
CA PHE A 339 2.59 -12.27 3.27
C PHE A 339 1.46 -11.27 3.04
N ASN A 340 0.39 -11.71 2.37
CA ASN A 340 -0.89 -11.01 2.34
C ASN A 340 -1.62 -11.12 3.70
N LEU A 341 -2.74 -10.43 3.87
CA LEU A 341 -3.44 -10.32 5.15
C LEU A 341 -3.82 -11.69 5.75
N HIS A 342 -4.36 -12.59 4.93
CA HIS A 342 -4.73 -13.93 5.36
C HIS A 342 -3.50 -14.75 5.79
N ASP A 343 -2.42 -14.67 5.03
CA ASP A 343 -1.23 -15.46 5.29
C ASP A 343 -0.45 -14.94 6.51
N LEU A 344 -0.53 -13.64 6.84
CA LEU A 344 0.00 -13.06 8.08
C LEU A 344 -0.57 -13.72 9.33
N VAL A 345 -1.84 -14.12 9.31
CA VAL A 345 -2.51 -14.75 10.46
C VAL A 345 -2.54 -16.28 10.35
N SER A 346 -1.94 -16.84 9.30
CA SER A 346 -2.06 -18.28 9.00
C SER A 346 -0.72 -19.02 8.88
N TYR A 347 0.38 -18.30 8.69
CA TYR A 347 1.70 -18.90 8.47
C TYR A 347 2.78 -18.23 9.32
N ASN A 348 3.57 -19.03 10.03
CA ASN A 348 4.75 -18.55 10.73
C ASN A 348 5.99 -18.56 9.83
N VAL A 349 6.04 -19.45 8.83
CA VAL A 349 7.16 -19.61 7.91
C VAL A 349 6.69 -19.51 6.46
N LYS A 350 7.59 -19.04 5.59
CA LYS A 350 7.31 -18.92 4.16
C LYS A 350 7.30 -20.28 3.45
N HIS A 351 6.49 -20.39 2.39
CA HIS A 351 6.31 -21.60 1.59
C HIS A 351 6.53 -21.31 0.08
N ASN A 352 7.74 -20.85 -0.30
CA ASN A 352 8.06 -20.39 -1.65
C ASN A 352 8.61 -21.49 -2.59
N ASN A 353 8.46 -22.76 -2.25
CA ASN A 353 9.04 -23.86 -3.02
C ASN A 353 8.63 -23.87 -4.51
N MET A 354 7.41 -23.42 -4.81
CA MET A 354 6.89 -23.33 -6.19
C MET A 354 7.67 -22.33 -7.08
N ASN A 355 8.43 -21.40 -6.48
CA ASN A 355 9.25 -20.44 -7.21
C ASN A 355 10.55 -21.06 -7.75
N GLY A 356 10.88 -22.31 -7.34
CA GLY A 356 12.06 -23.02 -7.82
C GLY A 356 13.40 -22.53 -7.24
N GLU A 357 13.36 -21.82 -6.09
CA GLU A 357 14.53 -21.26 -5.40
C GLU A 357 14.85 -21.97 -4.08
N SER A 358 14.27 -23.15 -3.86
CA SER A 358 14.44 -23.95 -2.64
C SER A 358 14.05 -23.17 -1.37
N ASN A 359 12.99 -22.36 -1.45
CA ASN A 359 12.47 -21.54 -0.36
C ASN A 359 13.49 -20.50 0.20
N ARG A 360 14.50 -20.10 -0.58
CA ARG A 360 15.51 -19.11 -0.15
C ARG A 360 15.08 -17.68 -0.43
N ASP A 361 14.24 -17.48 -1.43
CA ASP A 361 13.67 -16.21 -1.88
C ASP A 361 12.62 -15.66 -0.89
N GLY A 362 12.36 -14.37 -0.96
CA GLY A 362 11.44 -13.67 -0.06
C GLY A 362 11.99 -13.53 1.36
N THR A 363 11.34 -12.68 2.17
CA THR A 363 11.75 -12.42 3.55
C THR A 363 11.52 -13.63 4.46
N SER A 364 12.39 -13.81 5.46
CA SER A 364 12.17 -14.79 6.53
C SER A 364 11.58 -14.16 7.80
N ASN A 365 11.50 -12.82 7.85
CA ASN A 365 10.92 -12.08 8.96
C ASN A 365 9.62 -11.43 8.49
N ASN A 366 8.48 -12.07 8.81
CA ASN A 366 7.16 -11.60 8.38
C ASN A 366 6.38 -10.91 9.52
N TYR A 367 6.84 -11.00 10.77
CA TYR A 367 6.08 -10.59 11.97
C TYR A 367 4.66 -11.19 11.98
N SER A 368 4.51 -12.41 11.46
CA SER A 368 3.26 -13.15 11.36
C SER A 368 3.02 -14.03 12.58
N TYR A 369 1.77 -14.50 12.76
CA TYR A 369 1.43 -15.47 13.79
C TYR A 369 0.29 -16.39 13.31
N ASN A 370 0.52 -17.69 13.34
CA ASN A 370 -0.42 -18.68 12.83
C ASN A 370 -1.48 -19.15 13.86
N PHE A 371 -1.51 -18.56 15.04
CA PHE A 371 -2.45 -18.91 16.14
C PHE A 371 -2.45 -20.40 16.52
N GLY A 372 -1.32 -21.09 16.34
CA GLY A 372 -1.13 -22.49 16.72
C GLY A 372 -1.35 -23.52 15.61
N ALA A 373 -1.71 -23.10 14.39
CA ALA A 373 -1.85 -24.00 13.25
C ALA A 373 -1.28 -23.40 11.97
N GLU A 374 -0.36 -24.07 11.31
CA GLU A 374 0.20 -23.61 10.03
C GLU A 374 -0.78 -23.90 8.89
N GLY A 375 -1.13 -22.87 8.11
CA GLY A 375 -2.11 -22.97 7.02
C GLY A 375 -3.56 -23.04 7.50
N LEU A 376 -4.42 -23.73 6.75
CA LEU A 376 -5.85 -23.81 7.05
C LEU A 376 -6.10 -24.79 8.22
N PRO A 377 -6.61 -24.32 9.38
CA PRO A 377 -6.89 -25.18 10.52
C PRO A 377 -8.26 -25.84 10.38
N ALA A 378 -8.44 -26.97 11.09
CA ALA A 378 -9.74 -27.60 11.31
C ALA A 378 -10.44 -27.02 12.55
N ASP A 379 -9.77 -26.25 13.39
CA ASP A 379 -10.28 -25.70 14.64
C ASP A 379 -10.98 -24.36 14.37
N GLU A 380 -12.26 -24.29 14.64
CA GLU A 380 -13.10 -23.10 14.45
C GLU A 380 -12.71 -21.96 15.40
N THR A 381 -12.13 -22.25 16.56
CA THR A 381 -11.64 -21.22 17.50
C THR A 381 -10.46 -20.47 16.90
N ILE A 382 -9.50 -21.19 16.31
CA ILE A 382 -8.36 -20.58 15.60
C ILE A 382 -8.84 -19.74 14.42
N LEU A 383 -9.83 -20.23 13.67
CA LEU A 383 -10.43 -19.46 12.56
C LEU A 383 -11.06 -18.16 13.06
N ALA A 384 -11.85 -18.21 14.14
CA ALA A 384 -12.49 -17.04 14.71
C ALA A 384 -11.47 -15.98 15.18
N GLU A 385 -10.37 -16.42 15.83
CA GLU A 385 -9.28 -15.53 16.24
C GLU A 385 -8.61 -14.86 15.02
N ARG A 386 -8.29 -15.63 13.97
CA ARG A 386 -7.71 -15.12 12.73
C ARG A 386 -8.64 -14.10 12.04
N HIS A 387 -9.94 -14.40 11.98
CA HIS A 387 -10.95 -13.52 11.40
C HIS A 387 -11.02 -12.18 12.15
N LYS A 388 -11.05 -12.22 13.49
CA LYS A 388 -11.01 -11.02 14.33
C LYS A 388 -9.71 -10.24 14.09
N MET A 389 -8.58 -10.93 14.00
CA MET A 389 -7.28 -10.28 13.80
C MET A 389 -7.17 -9.61 12.42
N MET A 390 -7.72 -10.20 11.35
CA MET A 390 -7.78 -9.51 10.04
C MET A 390 -8.60 -8.23 10.12
N ARG A 391 -9.75 -8.23 10.85
CA ARG A 391 -10.53 -7.01 11.09
C ARG A 391 -9.74 -5.96 11.87
N ASN A 392 -8.98 -6.36 12.90
CA ASN A 392 -8.13 -5.46 13.67
C ASN A 392 -7.08 -4.77 12.81
N LEU A 393 -6.39 -5.55 11.98
CA LEU A 393 -5.35 -5.05 11.09
C LEU A 393 -5.92 -4.03 10.08
N LEU A 394 -7.04 -4.35 9.43
CA LEU A 394 -7.70 -3.45 8.49
C LEU A 394 -8.23 -2.17 9.17
N ALA A 395 -8.84 -2.29 10.34
CA ALA A 395 -9.33 -1.13 11.10
C ALA A 395 -8.18 -0.24 11.57
N THR A 396 -7.09 -0.83 12.08
CA THR A 396 -5.89 -0.09 12.47
C THR A 396 -5.35 0.71 11.29
N LEU A 397 -5.27 0.12 10.09
CA LEU A 397 -4.83 0.79 8.88
C LEU A 397 -5.74 1.95 8.49
N LEU A 398 -7.04 1.68 8.39
CA LEU A 398 -8.01 2.67 7.88
C LEU A 398 -8.31 3.79 8.86
N PHE A 399 -8.10 3.58 10.16
CA PHE A 399 -8.31 4.60 11.20
C PHE A 399 -7.01 5.31 11.61
N SER A 400 -5.88 4.99 10.97
CA SER A 400 -4.62 5.72 11.16
C SER A 400 -4.57 7.01 10.34
N SER A 401 -3.87 8.01 10.86
CA SER A 401 -3.45 9.18 10.08
C SER A 401 -2.46 8.76 8.99
N GLY A 402 -2.47 9.44 7.85
CA GLY A 402 -1.67 9.08 6.68
C GLY A 402 -2.51 8.44 5.57
N VAL A 403 -1.88 8.03 4.49
CA VAL A 403 -2.54 7.50 3.30
C VAL A 403 -2.57 5.96 3.38
N PRO A 404 -3.74 5.33 3.48
CA PRO A 404 -3.82 3.87 3.54
C PRO A 404 -3.63 3.24 2.15
N MET A 405 -2.84 2.17 2.09
CA MET A 405 -2.70 1.28 0.95
C MET A 405 -3.06 -0.15 1.34
N VAL A 406 -3.84 -0.82 0.50
CA VAL A 406 -4.27 -2.22 0.66
C VAL A 406 -3.93 -3.00 -0.60
N VAL A 407 -3.38 -4.21 -0.46
CA VAL A 407 -3.14 -5.08 -1.61
C VAL A 407 -4.42 -5.80 -2.03
N ALA A 408 -4.61 -5.91 -3.33
CA ALA A 408 -5.82 -6.50 -3.92
C ALA A 408 -6.08 -7.93 -3.46
N GLY A 409 -7.25 -8.13 -2.86
CA GLY A 409 -7.70 -9.40 -2.30
C GLY A 409 -7.59 -9.50 -0.79
N ASP A 410 -6.91 -8.58 -0.10
CA ASP A 410 -6.86 -8.58 1.37
C ASP A 410 -8.26 -8.37 1.97
N GLU A 411 -9.07 -7.51 1.36
CA GLU A 411 -10.48 -7.30 1.72
C GLU A 411 -11.34 -8.57 1.57
N ARG A 412 -10.80 -9.60 0.90
CA ARG A 412 -11.44 -10.89 0.61
C ARG A 412 -10.68 -12.07 1.23
N ALA A 413 -9.77 -11.81 2.15
CA ALA A 413 -8.93 -12.83 2.77
C ALA A 413 -8.27 -13.77 1.73
N LYS A 414 -7.74 -13.21 0.64
CA LYS A 414 -6.97 -13.95 -0.36
C LYS A 414 -5.77 -14.60 0.30
N THR A 415 -5.50 -15.88 -0.03
CA THR A 415 -4.29 -16.57 0.40
C THR A 415 -3.35 -16.86 -0.76
N GLN A 416 -2.06 -16.74 -0.53
CA GLN A 416 -0.99 -17.24 -1.38
C GLN A 416 -0.38 -18.54 -0.81
N GLN A 417 -1.12 -19.19 0.11
CA GLN A 417 -0.72 -20.46 0.73
C GLN A 417 0.68 -20.41 1.37
N GLY A 418 0.99 -19.26 1.99
CA GLY A 418 2.27 -19.01 2.61
C GLY A 418 3.41 -18.67 1.64
N ASN A 419 3.15 -18.49 0.35
CA ASN A 419 4.13 -17.95 -0.58
C ASN A 419 4.21 -16.43 -0.42
N ASN A 420 5.30 -15.94 0.16
CA ASN A 420 5.50 -14.51 0.40
C ASN A 420 6.34 -13.81 -0.67
N ASN A 421 6.52 -14.44 -1.84
CA ASN A 421 7.30 -13.90 -2.96
C ASN A 421 6.79 -14.43 -4.30
N ALA A 422 5.50 -14.24 -4.58
CA ALA A 422 4.80 -14.86 -5.71
C ALA A 422 5.14 -14.22 -7.09
N TYR A 423 6.33 -13.62 -7.24
CA TYR A 423 6.75 -12.83 -8.41
C TYR A 423 6.73 -13.59 -9.74
N CYS A 424 6.78 -14.93 -9.70
CA CYS A 424 6.78 -15.78 -10.88
C CYS A 424 5.56 -16.71 -10.98
N GLN A 425 4.47 -16.43 -10.24
CA GLN A 425 3.29 -17.27 -10.14
C GLN A 425 2.08 -16.64 -10.87
N ASP A 426 1.94 -16.86 -12.19
CA ASP A 426 0.74 -16.44 -12.94
C ASP A 426 -0.32 -17.53 -12.90
N ASN A 427 -0.90 -17.76 -11.73
CA ASN A 427 -1.92 -18.76 -11.50
C ASN A 427 -2.83 -18.37 -10.32
N VAL A 428 -3.72 -19.27 -9.92
CA VAL A 428 -4.71 -19.03 -8.83
C VAL A 428 -4.08 -18.67 -7.49
N LEU A 429 -2.80 -18.96 -7.27
CA LEU A 429 -2.06 -18.53 -6.08
C LEU A 429 -1.99 -17.00 -5.98
N SER A 430 -1.76 -16.32 -7.11
CA SER A 430 -1.57 -14.87 -7.19
C SER A 430 -2.83 -14.11 -7.56
N TRP A 431 -3.78 -14.76 -8.28
CA TRP A 431 -4.99 -14.07 -8.72
C TRP A 431 -5.96 -13.82 -7.58
N VAL A 432 -6.69 -12.70 -7.65
CA VAL A 432 -7.74 -12.38 -6.69
C VAL A 432 -8.89 -13.38 -6.83
N ASN A 433 -9.39 -13.87 -5.71
CA ASN A 433 -10.56 -14.75 -5.65
C ASN A 433 -11.86 -13.94 -5.77
N TRP A 434 -12.75 -14.38 -6.63
CA TRP A 434 -14.06 -13.74 -6.85
C TRP A 434 -15.23 -14.61 -6.37
N GLU A 435 -15.00 -15.89 -6.15
CA GLU A 435 -15.93 -16.77 -5.44
C GLU A 435 -15.61 -16.70 -3.95
N LEU A 436 -16.54 -16.14 -3.17
CA LEU A 436 -16.31 -15.82 -1.77
C LEU A 436 -17.10 -16.74 -0.85
N SER A 437 -16.48 -17.22 0.23
CA SER A 437 -17.15 -17.80 1.38
C SER A 437 -17.97 -16.76 2.14
N ASP A 438 -18.77 -17.17 3.11
CA ASP A 438 -19.54 -16.25 3.95
C ASP A 438 -18.64 -15.30 4.73
N PHE A 439 -17.57 -15.82 5.31
CA PHE A 439 -16.58 -14.99 5.99
C PHE A 439 -15.92 -13.95 5.04
N GLN A 440 -15.54 -14.36 3.84
CA GLN A 440 -14.90 -13.46 2.86
C GLN A 440 -15.83 -12.34 2.42
N ARG A 441 -17.12 -12.65 2.24
CA ARG A 441 -18.15 -11.61 1.99
C ARG A 441 -18.27 -10.65 3.16
N ASN A 442 -18.31 -11.18 4.37
CA ASN A 442 -18.36 -10.37 5.59
C ASN A 442 -17.14 -9.47 5.73
N LEU A 443 -15.94 -9.97 5.46
CA LEU A 443 -14.71 -9.17 5.51
C LEU A 443 -14.70 -8.05 4.45
N GLU A 444 -15.18 -8.32 3.24
CA GLU A 444 -15.34 -7.32 2.18
C GLU A 444 -16.37 -6.22 2.59
N GLU A 445 -17.49 -6.63 3.18
CA GLU A 445 -18.49 -5.69 3.71
C GLU A 445 -17.92 -4.87 4.88
N THR A 446 -17.17 -5.51 5.78
CA THR A 446 -16.44 -4.83 6.85
C THR A 446 -15.46 -3.80 6.29
N PHE A 447 -14.62 -4.18 5.33
CA PHE A 447 -13.68 -3.26 4.69
C PHE A 447 -14.39 -2.07 4.05
N SER A 448 -15.47 -2.32 3.31
CA SER A 448 -16.32 -1.27 2.71
C SER A 448 -16.88 -0.32 3.77
N TYR A 449 -17.33 -0.84 4.91
CA TYR A 449 -17.82 -0.02 6.02
C TYR A 449 -16.72 0.83 6.66
N LEU A 450 -15.54 0.25 6.88
CA LEU A 450 -14.40 0.98 7.46
C LEU A 450 -13.90 2.10 6.54
N THR A 451 -13.86 1.89 5.23
CA THR A 451 -13.50 2.94 4.26
C THR A 451 -14.55 4.05 4.22
N GLN A 452 -15.85 3.70 4.33
CA GLN A 452 -16.92 4.67 4.46
C GLN A 452 -16.78 5.49 5.75
N MET A 453 -16.53 4.84 6.90
CA MET A 453 -16.29 5.54 8.17
C MET A 453 -15.12 6.51 8.09
N ARG A 454 -14.03 6.12 7.44
CA ARG A 454 -12.90 7.01 7.20
C ARG A 454 -13.29 8.21 6.33
N ALA A 455 -14.06 7.99 5.26
CA ALA A 455 -14.48 9.05 4.35
C ALA A 455 -15.43 10.06 5.02
N GLU A 456 -16.37 9.56 5.83
CA GLU A 456 -17.38 10.37 6.54
C GLU A 456 -16.84 11.11 7.77
N ASN A 457 -15.69 10.69 8.31
CA ASN A 457 -15.11 11.28 9.52
C ASN A 457 -13.73 11.88 9.24
N PRO A 458 -13.65 13.17 8.88
CA PRO A 458 -12.38 13.87 8.64
C PRO A 458 -11.39 13.76 9.80
N SER A 459 -11.86 13.69 11.05
CA SER A 459 -11.00 13.50 12.23
C SER A 459 -10.17 12.21 12.23
N LEU A 460 -10.55 11.18 11.43
CA LEU A 460 -9.76 9.96 11.25
C LEU A 460 -8.61 10.12 10.24
N ARG A 461 -8.67 11.18 9.43
CA ARG A 461 -7.69 11.43 8.36
C ARG A 461 -7.10 12.85 8.41
N PRO A 462 -6.56 13.26 9.59
CA PRO A 462 -5.93 14.56 9.72
C PRO A 462 -4.81 14.69 8.70
N ILE A 463 -4.61 15.88 8.14
CA ILE A 463 -3.56 16.17 7.15
C ILE A 463 -2.28 16.71 7.79
N ASP A 464 -2.36 17.14 9.04
CA ASP A 464 -1.20 17.54 9.85
C ASP A 464 -1.04 16.62 11.08
N PHE A 465 0.03 16.82 11.84
CA PHE A 465 0.31 15.96 13.02
C PHE A 465 -0.53 16.30 14.24
N GLY A 466 -1.48 17.19 14.10
CA GLY A 466 -2.41 17.59 15.16
C GLY A 466 -1.80 18.47 16.25
N ASN A 467 -2.68 19.11 16.98
CA ASN A 467 -2.39 19.86 18.19
C ASN A 467 -2.80 19.00 19.40
N PHE A 468 -2.12 19.14 20.54
CA PHE A 468 -2.42 18.40 21.76
C PHE A 468 -3.13 19.25 22.83
N GLU A 469 -3.25 20.57 22.64
CA GLU A 469 -3.71 21.48 23.68
C GLU A 469 -5.13 21.98 23.46
N LYS A 470 -5.46 22.45 22.26
CA LYS A 470 -6.79 22.97 21.93
C LYS A 470 -7.09 22.89 20.44
N SER A 471 -8.37 22.84 20.13
CA SER A 471 -8.85 22.90 18.76
C SER A 471 -8.87 24.35 18.26
N GLU A 472 -8.44 24.55 17.03
CA GLU A 472 -8.54 25.80 16.30
C GLU A 472 -9.19 25.53 14.95
N VAL A 473 -9.93 26.50 14.41
CA VAL A 473 -10.61 26.37 13.12
C VAL A 473 -9.61 26.02 12.02
N GLY A 474 -9.90 24.96 11.27
CA GLY A 474 -9.03 24.43 10.22
C GLY A 474 -7.85 23.61 10.72
N THR A 475 -7.87 23.13 11.96
CA THR A 475 -6.82 22.28 12.52
C THR A 475 -7.38 20.98 13.10
N ASP A 476 -6.49 20.04 13.33
CA ASP A 476 -6.76 18.75 13.95
C ASP A 476 -6.24 18.72 15.40
N LEU A 477 -6.97 18.04 16.28
CA LEU A 477 -6.51 17.74 17.65
C LEU A 477 -6.45 16.23 17.81
N ILE A 478 -5.37 15.74 18.41
CA ILE A 478 -5.19 14.35 18.80
C ILE A 478 -4.85 14.28 20.29
N ARG A 479 -5.61 13.48 21.05
CA ARG A 479 -5.36 13.24 22.47
C ARG A 479 -5.34 11.75 22.78
N TRP A 480 -4.45 11.39 23.71
CA TRP A 480 -4.23 10.02 24.10
C TRP A 480 -4.62 9.79 25.56
N TYR A 481 -5.43 8.76 25.77
CA TYR A 481 -5.91 8.40 27.10
C TYR A 481 -5.60 6.93 27.39
N ASN A 482 -5.38 6.66 28.68
CA ASN A 482 -5.16 5.31 29.17
C ASN A 482 -6.50 4.60 29.47
N GLN A 483 -6.42 3.37 29.99
CA GLN A 483 -7.58 2.54 30.34
C GLN A 483 -8.57 3.23 31.27
N THR A 484 -8.11 4.08 32.18
CA THR A 484 -8.95 4.75 33.21
C THR A 484 -9.57 6.07 32.73
N GLY A 485 -9.40 6.42 31.44
CA GLY A 485 -9.90 7.69 30.88
C GLY A 485 -9.05 8.91 31.23
N GLY A 486 -7.94 8.72 31.95
CA GLY A 486 -6.94 9.75 32.19
C GLY A 486 -5.98 9.90 30.99
N LEU A 487 -5.30 11.06 30.90
CA LEU A 487 -4.24 11.21 29.91
C LEU A 487 -3.14 10.15 30.12
N MET A 488 -2.54 9.70 29.03
CA MET A 488 -1.40 8.80 29.06
C MET A 488 -0.24 9.42 29.85
N THR A 489 0.31 8.68 30.80
CA THR A 489 1.46 9.08 31.61
C THR A 489 2.77 8.55 31.03
N ASP A 490 3.92 9.03 31.52
CA ASP A 490 5.22 8.49 31.15
C ASP A 490 5.35 6.99 31.49
N GLU A 491 4.70 6.52 32.57
CA GLU A 491 4.65 5.11 32.93
C GLU A 491 3.86 4.31 31.89
N ASP A 492 2.67 4.80 31.50
CA ASP A 492 1.84 4.17 30.47
C ASP A 492 2.62 4.02 29.14
N TRP A 493 3.34 5.09 28.73
CA TRP A 493 4.11 5.11 27.49
C TRP A 493 5.33 4.18 27.50
N ASN A 494 6.00 4.04 28.65
CA ASN A 494 7.24 3.27 28.74
C ASN A 494 7.02 1.80 29.13
N SER A 495 5.80 1.42 29.55
CA SER A 495 5.49 0.04 29.92
C SER A 495 5.33 -0.85 28.68
N THR A 496 6.07 -1.96 28.65
CA THR A 496 5.92 -2.99 27.61
C THR A 496 4.63 -3.81 27.76
N GLU A 497 3.98 -3.72 28.92
CA GLU A 497 2.73 -4.43 29.22
C GLU A 497 1.48 -3.57 29.03
N THR A 498 1.63 -2.28 28.73
CA THR A 498 0.49 -1.42 28.37
C THR A 498 -0.02 -1.79 26.99
N ARG A 499 -1.27 -2.30 26.92
CA ARG A 499 -1.89 -2.80 25.68
C ARG A 499 -3.20 -2.09 25.34
N ILE A 500 -3.66 -1.19 26.22
CA ILE A 500 -4.90 -0.42 26.04
C ILE A 500 -4.55 1.04 25.80
N ILE A 501 -5.13 1.60 24.75
CA ILE A 501 -4.94 2.99 24.39
C ILE A 501 -6.23 3.54 23.76
N GLN A 502 -6.55 4.80 24.10
CA GLN A 502 -7.67 5.52 23.53
C GLN A 502 -7.16 6.77 22.80
N ARG A 503 -7.59 6.98 21.56
CA ARG A 503 -7.23 8.13 20.74
C ARG A 503 -8.48 8.93 20.42
N LEU A 504 -8.61 10.11 21.04
CA LEU A 504 -9.63 11.10 20.71
C LEU A 504 -9.08 12.02 19.62
N ASN A 505 -9.82 12.08 18.51
CA ASN A 505 -9.53 12.98 17.40
C ASN A 505 -10.64 14.01 17.28
N GLU A 506 -10.27 15.24 17.02
CA GLU A 506 -11.18 16.33 16.70
C GLU A 506 -10.71 17.05 15.45
N HIS A 507 -11.60 17.25 14.50
CA HIS A 507 -11.41 18.08 13.34
C HIS A 507 -12.40 19.23 13.35
N LEU A 508 -11.91 20.47 13.20
CA LEU A 508 -12.73 21.65 12.97
C LEU A 508 -12.51 22.11 11.54
N ASP A 509 -13.56 22.06 10.72
CA ASP A 509 -13.49 22.57 9.36
C ASP A 509 -13.39 24.11 9.32
N GLN A 510 -13.25 24.68 8.12
CA GLN A 510 -13.14 26.13 7.91
C GLN A 510 -14.42 26.89 8.33
N ASP A 511 -15.55 26.23 8.37
CA ASP A 511 -16.84 26.78 8.79
C ASP A 511 -17.11 26.61 10.29
N GLY A 512 -16.18 25.92 11.01
CA GLY A 512 -16.27 25.64 12.44
C GLY A 512 -17.13 24.41 12.77
N ASN A 513 -17.49 23.58 11.78
CA ASN A 513 -18.17 22.32 12.06
C ASN A 513 -17.19 21.32 12.68
N GLN A 514 -17.62 20.68 13.74
CA GLN A 514 -16.83 19.75 14.52
C GLN A 514 -17.10 18.31 14.09
N ASN A 515 -16.05 17.52 13.88
CA ASN A 515 -16.10 16.08 13.75
C ASN A 515 -15.22 15.45 14.82
N LEU A 516 -15.79 14.55 15.62
CA LEU A 516 -15.13 13.94 16.78
C LEU A 516 -15.23 12.42 16.69
N THR A 517 -14.09 11.74 16.84
CA THR A 517 -14.03 10.27 16.93
C THR A 517 -13.14 9.83 18.09
N LEU A 518 -13.51 8.73 18.73
CA LEU A 518 -12.71 8.05 19.74
C LEU A 518 -12.40 6.63 19.24
N LEU A 519 -11.13 6.37 19.00
CA LEU A 519 -10.62 5.03 18.70
C LEU A 519 -10.09 4.38 19.98
N VAL A 520 -10.63 3.21 20.33
CA VAL A 520 -10.20 2.43 21.48
C VAL A 520 -9.55 1.14 20.97
N ILE A 521 -8.32 0.86 21.39
CA ILE A 521 -7.60 -0.36 21.07
C ILE A 521 -7.33 -1.11 22.36
N ASN A 522 -7.80 -2.36 22.43
CA ASN A 522 -7.39 -3.33 23.42
C ASN A 522 -6.53 -4.42 22.76
N GLY A 523 -5.23 -4.32 22.90
CA GLY A 523 -4.26 -5.30 22.38
C GLY A 523 -3.88 -6.38 23.41
N SER A 524 -4.61 -6.48 24.54
CA SER A 524 -4.42 -7.56 25.51
C SER A 524 -5.29 -8.78 25.18
N GLU A 525 -4.94 -9.93 25.72
CA GLU A 525 -5.73 -11.17 25.58
C GLU A 525 -6.84 -11.29 26.62
N ASP A 526 -7.12 -10.22 27.37
CA ASP A 526 -8.21 -10.14 28.34
C ASP A 526 -9.24 -9.09 27.92
N SER A 527 -10.53 -9.43 28.06
CA SER A 527 -11.60 -8.43 27.99
C SER A 527 -11.47 -7.48 29.19
N THR A 528 -11.54 -6.19 28.95
CA THR A 528 -11.19 -5.18 29.96
C THR A 528 -12.22 -4.06 29.99
N GLU A 529 -12.57 -3.58 31.19
CA GLU A 529 -13.32 -2.35 31.34
C GLU A 529 -12.43 -1.14 31.05
N VAL A 530 -12.91 -0.26 30.20
CA VAL A 530 -12.26 1.00 29.81
C VAL A 530 -13.16 2.15 30.18
N THR A 531 -12.65 3.15 30.87
CA THR A 531 -13.38 4.39 31.17
C THR A 531 -13.23 5.35 29.99
N LEU A 532 -14.36 5.81 29.42
CA LEU A 532 -14.34 6.75 28.32
C LEU A 532 -13.87 8.14 28.78
N PRO A 533 -13.04 8.83 28.02
CA PRO A 533 -12.45 10.09 28.45
C PRO A 533 -13.49 11.21 28.63
N VAL A 534 -13.23 12.10 29.57
CA VAL A 534 -13.99 13.35 29.74
C VAL A 534 -13.21 14.47 29.03
N TRP A 535 -13.85 15.06 28.02
CA TRP A 535 -13.31 16.19 27.29
C TRP A 535 -14.37 17.31 27.20
N GLU A 536 -13.94 18.56 27.29
CA GLU A 536 -14.85 19.72 27.45
C GLU A 536 -15.84 19.90 26.31
N THR A 537 -15.51 19.46 25.10
CA THR A 537 -16.36 19.55 23.91
C THR A 537 -17.22 18.31 23.68
N VAL A 538 -17.03 17.22 24.45
CA VAL A 538 -17.74 15.94 24.26
C VAL A 538 -18.93 15.85 25.23
N GLN A 539 -20.10 15.52 24.70
CA GLN A 539 -21.35 15.29 25.47
C GLN A 539 -21.70 13.79 25.57
N GLY A 540 -21.31 12.98 24.60
CA GLY A 540 -21.62 11.55 24.58
C GLY A 540 -20.78 10.79 23.57
N TYR A 541 -20.88 9.47 23.64
CA TYR A 541 -20.22 8.53 22.73
C TYR A 541 -21.23 7.55 22.17
N GLU A 542 -21.22 7.36 20.85
CA GLU A 542 -22.03 6.40 20.12
C GLU A 542 -21.10 5.37 19.47
N LEU A 543 -21.29 4.08 19.75
CA LEU A 543 -20.49 3.02 19.12
C LEU A 543 -20.84 2.93 17.63
N LEU A 544 -19.86 3.17 16.77
CA LEU A 544 -19.98 3.02 15.32
C LEU A 544 -19.63 1.61 14.87
N TRP A 545 -18.55 1.06 15.43
CA TRP A 545 -18.04 -0.24 15.03
C TRP A 545 -17.09 -0.85 16.07
N ASN A 546 -17.05 -2.19 16.14
CA ASN A 546 -16.01 -2.91 16.87
C ASN A 546 -15.61 -4.18 16.10
N SER A 547 -14.37 -4.62 16.25
CA SER A 547 -13.84 -5.79 15.55
C SER A 547 -14.24 -7.14 16.16
N ALA A 548 -14.79 -7.13 17.36
CA ALA A 548 -15.26 -8.35 18.05
C ALA A 548 -16.53 -8.91 17.40
N GLU A 549 -17.32 -8.03 16.78
CA GLU A 549 -18.51 -8.39 16.04
C GLU A 549 -18.23 -8.39 14.52
N GLU A 550 -18.87 -9.30 13.79
CA GLU A 550 -18.70 -9.35 12.34
C GLU A 550 -19.26 -8.12 11.62
N LEU A 551 -20.47 -7.68 11.99
CA LEU A 551 -21.10 -6.46 11.47
C LEU A 551 -21.89 -5.80 12.63
N PRO A 552 -21.25 -4.95 13.42
CA PRO A 552 -21.93 -4.24 14.50
C PRO A 552 -23.02 -3.33 13.96
N LYS A 553 -24.05 -3.11 14.76
CA LYS A 553 -25.10 -2.13 14.44
C LYS A 553 -24.70 -0.78 14.99
N PRO A 554 -24.51 0.25 14.16
CA PRO A 554 -24.24 1.60 14.64
C PRO A 554 -25.34 2.07 15.59
N GLY A 555 -24.95 2.85 16.61
CA GLY A 555 -25.88 3.35 17.62
C GLY A 555 -26.43 2.28 18.57
N SER A 556 -25.87 1.08 18.56
CA SER A 556 -26.29 0.01 19.48
C SER A 556 -25.92 0.28 20.93
N LEU A 557 -25.00 1.21 21.18
CA LEU A 557 -24.51 1.59 22.49
C LEU A 557 -24.26 3.10 22.53
N GLU A 558 -24.96 3.79 23.41
CA GLU A 558 -24.75 5.22 23.72
C GLU A 558 -24.26 5.35 25.17
N LEU A 559 -23.20 6.13 25.37
CA LEU A 559 -22.49 6.26 26.64
C LEU A 559 -22.20 7.76 26.94
N ASN A 560 -22.04 8.08 28.21
CA ASN A 560 -21.61 9.41 28.62
C ASN A 560 -20.07 9.44 28.82
N PRO A 561 -19.46 10.63 28.77
CA PRO A 561 -18.09 10.80 29.23
C PRO A 561 -17.93 10.34 30.68
N GLY A 562 -16.93 9.51 30.95
CA GLY A 562 -16.69 8.90 32.26
C GLY A 562 -17.40 7.57 32.53
N ASP A 563 -18.27 7.12 31.61
CA ASP A 563 -18.87 5.78 31.72
C ASP A 563 -17.80 4.69 31.41
N ASN A 564 -17.99 3.53 32.06
CA ASN A 564 -17.19 2.34 31.78
C ASN A 564 -17.83 1.50 30.68
N VAL A 565 -17.02 0.98 29.79
CA VAL A 565 -17.42 0.08 28.71
C VAL A 565 -16.48 -1.13 28.66
N ALA A 566 -17.05 -2.32 28.52
CA ALA A 566 -16.26 -3.53 28.30
C ALA A 566 -15.76 -3.57 26.85
N ILE A 567 -14.45 -3.64 26.67
CA ILE A 567 -13.79 -3.81 25.37
C ILE A 567 -13.22 -5.23 25.32
N SER A 568 -13.65 -5.99 24.35
CA SER A 568 -13.24 -7.39 24.19
C SER A 568 -11.71 -7.51 24.04
N GLU A 569 -11.18 -8.68 24.39
CA GLU A 569 -9.77 -9.04 24.15
C GLU A 569 -9.39 -8.88 22.68
N CYS A 570 -8.17 -8.47 22.41
CA CYS A 570 -7.63 -8.30 21.05
C CYS A 570 -8.65 -7.63 20.11
N SER A 571 -9.09 -6.39 20.41
CA SER A 571 -10.13 -5.73 19.62
C SER A 571 -9.91 -4.22 19.44
N VAL A 572 -10.56 -3.68 18.41
CA VAL A 572 -10.62 -2.28 18.07
C VAL A 572 -12.08 -1.83 18.13
N ALA A 573 -12.36 -0.72 18.78
CA ALA A 573 -13.67 -0.08 18.78
C ALA A 573 -13.58 1.39 18.33
N LEU A 574 -14.51 1.82 17.49
CA LEU A 574 -14.64 3.19 17.03
C LEU A 574 -15.95 3.78 17.53
N PHE A 575 -15.86 4.91 18.21
CA PHE A 575 -17.01 5.70 18.65
C PHE A 575 -17.04 7.04 17.90
N ARG A 576 -18.24 7.49 17.56
CA ARG A 576 -18.51 8.90 17.31
C ARG A 576 -18.63 9.59 18.66
N ALA A 577 -17.93 10.69 18.84
CA ALA A 577 -18.18 11.56 19.98
C ALA A 577 -19.12 12.69 19.53
N THR A 578 -20.16 12.96 20.32
CA THR A 578 -21.08 14.06 20.06
C THR A 578 -20.58 15.33 20.74
N GLY A 579 -20.49 16.43 20.00
CA GLY A 579 -20.05 17.74 20.49
C GLY A 579 -21.20 18.56 21.13
N LYS A 580 -20.82 19.67 21.77
CA LYS A 580 -21.77 20.68 22.32
C LYS A 580 -22.38 21.51 21.20
#